data_2c6ff99f13eccdf35c058633fe3937d3
#
_entry.id   2c6ff99f13eccdf35c058633fe3937d3
#
_cell.length_a   1.000
_cell.length_b   1.000
_cell.length_c   1.000
_cell.angle_alpha   90.00
_cell.angle_beta   90.00
_cell.angle_gamma   90.00
#
_symmetry.space_group_name_H-M   'P 1'
#
loop_
_entity.id
_entity.type
_entity.pdbx_description
1 polymer ?
#
loop_
_entity_poly.entity_id
_entity_poly.type
_entity_poly.pdbx_seq_one_letter_code
_entity_poly.pdbx_strand_id
1 'polypeptide(L)'
;MLVGGMGVAGAQAAPHVFFRVQLGSSVAGPVSGRLLVFLKQGKGDKEVNIQEFHPGETWVAAQEVHDLMPGAAVEMDADTVAYPKPFSALPAGEYEVQAVLDTAHTYNYSGRGPEDLVSGVVSLGQWNPGGAEATLTLDQHAEANPMRAQMLDKARAEAKPGELEKVEMESSLLTRFSGNAASIKAWVVLPPGYEKDASAHYPTVYFTHGFGANLDYDLVQGEMIRGRMVTGTMPPMIWVMLDESCAEGTHEFADSVNNGPWGKALTTEFIPMLEKKYRMDARATGRFLNGHSSGGWATLQMEVNYPEVFGGTWSTSPDPSDFHNFTGPDLYAPHANVYHRPDGTDYPIMRMDGKVVATLEQFTKIEAVLGPYGGQITSFDWVFSPRSKSGAPMQMFDHVTGEVNPTVVAYWHDHYDLAHLVEKEWPEKAALLKGRIHLFVGTADTFYLDGSAHLFDARLAKLGADAHFTYIPGRSHFDLYGVGNDRSGLFDQIAAEMYAVARPGVSWKK
;
A
#
# COMPACT_ATOMS: atom_id res chain seq x y z
N MET A 1 54.52 -42.18 -21.01
CA MET A 1 53.40 -41.75 -20.21
C MET A 1 53.00 -40.35 -20.72
N LEU A 2 51.94 -40.29 -21.52
CA LEU A 2 51.36 -39.01 -21.98
C LEU A 2 50.32 -38.60 -20.94
N VAL A 3 50.54 -37.45 -20.30
CA VAL A 3 49.57 -36.82 -19.38
C VAL A 3 48.70 -35.91 -20.29
N GLY A 4 47.46 -36.35 -20.50
CA GLY A 4 46.45 -35.57 -21.20
C GLY A 4 45.92 -34.47 -20.25
N GLY A 5 46.19 -33.22 -20.59
CA GLY A 5 45.56 -32.07 -19.92
C GLY A 5 44.08 -31.97 -20.37
N MET A 6 43.15 -32.21 -19.45
CA MET A 6 41.76 -31.80 -19.61
C MET A 6 41.68 -30.28 -19.48
N GLY A 7 41.52 -29.61 -20.62
CA GLY A 7 41.14 -28.18 -20.61
C GLY A 7 39.73 -28.04 -20.03
N VAL A 8 39.58 -27.34 -18.93
CA VAL A 8 38.29 -26.84 -18.43
C VAL A 8 37.84 -25.79 -19.44
N ALA A 9 36.86 -26.11 -20.27
CA ALA A 9 36.17 -25.12 -21.07
C ALA A 9 35.48 -24.15 -20.13
N GLY A 10 36.04 -22.95 -20.00
CA GLY A 10 35.35 -21.86 -19.31
C GLY A 10 34.02 -21.60 -20.02
N ALA A 11 32.92 -21.73 -19.30
CA ALA A 11 31.63 -21.31 -19.79
C ALA A 11 31.76 -19.81 -20.13
N GLN A 12 31.68 -19.48 -21.41
CA GLN A 12 31.62 -18.10 -21.87
C GLN A 12 30.30 -17.53 -21.37
N ALA A 13 30.33 -16.43 -20.58
CA ALA A 13 29.12 -15.75 -20.14
C ALA A 13 28.26 -15.42 -21.37
N ALA A 14 26.98 -15.67 -21.30
CA ALA A 14 26.06 -15.27 -22.35
C ALA A 14 26.17 -13.75 -22.56
N PRO A 15 26.15 -13.26 -23.84
CA PRO A 15 26.18 -11.84 -24.08
C PRO A 15 24.93 -11.20 -23.45
N HIS A 16 25.10 -10.05 -22.79
CA HIS A 16 24.00 -9.28 -22.23
C HIS A 16 23.05 -8.82 -23.35
N VAL A 17 21.77 -8.66 -22.97
CA VAL A 17 20.71 -8.13 -23.84
C VAL A 17 20.57 -6.64 -23.59
N PHE A 18 20.65 -5.86 -24.67
CA PHE A 18 20.49 -4.41 -24.63
C PHE A 18 19.24 -3.98 -25.39
N PHE A 19 18.62 -2.90 -24.91
CA PHE A 19 17.60 -2.16 -25.62
C PHE A 19 18.05 -0.71 -25.77
N ARG A 20 17.95 -0.19 -26.99
CA ARG A 20 18.18 1.23 -27.24
C ARG A 20 16.89 2.00 -26.96
N VAL A 21 16.85 2.80 -25.88
CA VAL A 21 15.69 3.60 -25.52
C VAL A 21 15.97 5.08 -25.83
N GLN A 22 15.18 5.66 -26.72
CA GLN A 22 15.33 7.04 -27.19
C GLN A 22 14.20 7.91 -26.66
N LEU A 23 14.55 9.12 -26.18
CA LEU A 23 13.55 10.14 -25.90
C LEU A 23 13.09 10.80 -27.20
N GLY A 24 11.78 10.88 -27.42
CA GLY A 24 11.20 11.55 -28.58
C GLY A 24 11.66 13.00 -28.67
N SER A 25 11.98 13.47 -29.87
CA SER A 25 12.48 14.84 -30.11
C SER A 25 11.45 15.94 -29.78
N SER A 26 10.17 15.58 -29.71
CA SER A 26 9.05 16.48 -29.38
C SER A 26 8.75 16.55 -27.87
N VAL A 27 9.32 15.64 -27.08
CA VAL A 27 9.14 15.63 -25.62
C VAL A 27 9.93 16.79 -25.00
N ALA A 28 9.30 17.47 -24.05
CA ALA A 28 10.01 18.49 -23.28
C ALA A 28 11.07 17.83 -22.37
N GLY A 29 12.27 18.37 -22.33
CA GLY A 29 13.33 17.77 -21.53
C GLY A 29 14.36 18.80 -21.05
N PRO A 30 15.39 18.36 -20.30
CA PRO A 30 15.76 16.96 -20.02
C PRO A 30 14.78 16.26 -19.06
N VAL A 31 14.72 14.92 -19.16
CA VAL A 31 13.91 14.09 -18.26
C VAL A 31 14.77 13.10 -17.50
N SER A 32 14.42 12.88 -16.23
CA SER A 32 15.03 11.88 -15.35
C SER A 32 13.97 10.96 -14.79
N GLY A 33 14.33 9.75 -14.42
CA GLY A 33 13.40 8.79 -13.81
C GLY A 33 13.89 7.36 -13.90
N ARG A 34 13.06 6.45 -13.43
CA ARG A 34 13.29 5.02 -13.53
C ARG A 34 12.81 4.49 -14.87
N LEU A 35 13.75 4.11 -15.72
CA LEU A 35 13.45 3.45 -16.98
C LEU A 35 13.16 1.97 -16.73
N LEU A 36 11.96 1.52 -17.15
CA LEU A 36 11.49 0.14 -17.09
C LEU A 36 11.31 -0.37 -18.53
N VAL A 37 11.80 -1.55 -18.81
CA VAL A 37 11.52 -2.26 -20.08
C VAL A 37 10.81 -3.55 -19.77
N PHE A 38 9.56 -3.66 -20.22
CA PHE A 38 8.71 -4.83 -20.06
C PHE A 38 8.76 -5.68 -21.30
N LEU A 39 8.90 -7.00 -21.13
CA LEU A 39 8.91 -8.00 -22.18
C LEU A 39 7.91 -9.11 -21.85
N LYS A 40 7.00 -9.41 -22.78
CA LYS A 40 6.00 -10.48 -22.65
C LYS A 40 6.00 -11.36 -23.86
N GLN A 41 5.84 -12.68 -23.65
CA GLN A 41 5.71 -13.62 -24.75
C GLN A 41 4.32 -13.51 -25.39
N GLY A 42 4.26 -13.44 -26.71
CA GLY A 42 3.02 -13.32 -27.49
C GLY A 42 3.00 -12.11 -28.41
N LYS A 43 1.79 -11.73 -28.81
CA LYS A 43 1.54 -10.59 -29.69
C LYS A 43 0.10 -10.09 -29.57
N GLY A 44 -0.09 -8.80 -29.87
CA GLY A 44 -1.39 -8.15 -29.94
C GLY A 44 -1.80 -7.39 -28.70
N ASP A 45 -0.93 -7.29 -27.72
CA ASP A 45 -1.15 -6.47 -26.55
C ASP A 45 -1.07 -4.97 -26.91
N LYS A 46 -1.96 -4.16 -26.37
CA LYS A 46 -1.90 -2.70 -26.52
C LYS A 46 -0.93 -2.06 -25.52
N GLU A 47 -0.66 -2.76 -24.46
CA GLU A 47 0.18 -2.35 -23.36
C GLU A 47 0.87 -3.58 -22.76
N VAL A 48 2.18 -3.47 -22.49
CA VAL A 48 2.94 -4.52 -21.80
C VAL A 48 3.32 -3.99 -20.41
N ASN A 49 2.77 -4.60 -19.37
CA ASN A 49 3.05 -4.27 -17.98
C ASN A 49 3.15 -5.55 -17.14
N ILE A 50 3.67 -5.41 -15.94
CA ILE A 50 3.70 -6.52 -14.98
C ILE A 50 2.36 -6.65 -14.28
N GLN A 51 1.97 -7.89 -13.98
CA GLN A 51 0.76 -8.23 -13.26
C GLN A 51 1.15 -8.89 -11.94
N GLU A 52 0.85 -8.26 -10.81
CA GLU A 52 1.18 -8.79 -9.48
C GLU A 52 0.58 -10.17 -9.22
N PHE A 53 -0.63 -10.42 -9.75
CA PHE A 53 -1.31 -11.72 -9.65
C PHE A 53 -0.82 -12.77 -10.65
N HIS A 54 0.08 -12.40 -11.57
CA HIS A 54 0.71 -13.26 -12.56
C HIS A 54 2.19 -12.93 -12.72
N PRO A 55 2.98 -13.01 -11.62
CA PRO A 55 4.33 -12.47 -11.56
C PRO A 55 5.35 -13.15 -12.48
N GLY A 56 4.98 -14.25 -13.14
CA GLY A 56 5.86 -14.96 -14.07
C GLY A 56 5.57 -14.73 -15.56
N GLU A 57 4.53 -13.98 -15.91
CA GLU A 57 4.11 -13.81 -17.32
C GLU A 57 4.83 -12.69 -18.06
N THR A 58 5.34 -11.71 -17.32
CA THR A 58 6.05 -10.55 -17.89
C THR A 58 7.42 -10.43 -17.25
N TRP A 59 8.44 -10.19 -18.07
CA TRP A 59 9.79 -9.83 -17.61
C TRP A 59 9.90 -8.32 -17.56
N VAL A 60 10.63 -7.83 -16.58
CA VAL A 60 10.92 -6.41 -16.45
C VAL A 60 12.40 -6.21 -16.15
N ALA A 61 13.01 -5.24 -16.82
CA ALA A 61 14.35 -4.76 -16.49
C ALA A 61 14.30 -3.26 -16.18
N ALA A 62 15.22 -2.79 -15.36
CA ALA A 62 15.19 -1.41 -14.85
C ALA A 62 16.58 -0.75 -14.85
N GLN A 63 16.58 0.56 -15.04
CA GLN A 63 17.78 1.43 -14.94
C GLN A 63 17.36 2.84 -14.55
N GLU A 64 18.13 3.49 -13.67
CA GLU A 64 17.95 4.92 -13.45
C GLU A 64 18.52 5.72 -14.62
N VAL A 65 17.79 6.74 -15.04
CA VAL A 65 18.19 7.66 -16.13
C VAL A 65 18.17 9.07 -15.59
N HIS A 66 19.23 9.81 -15.90
CA HIS A 66 19.38 11.19 -15.49
C HIS A 66 19.56 12.10 -16.70
N ASP A 67 18.86 13.22 -16.71
CA ASP A 67 18.99 14.31 -17.70
C ASP A 67 18.97 13.84 -19.16
N LEU A 68 18.11 12.88 -19.52
CA LEU A 68 17.96 12.41 -20.89
C LEU A 68 17.40 13.53 -21.76
N MET A 69 18.19 13.94 -22.77
CA MET A 69 17.83 15.03 -23.66
C MET A 69 16.88 14.55 -24.77
N PRO A 70 15.97 15.41 -25.26
CA PRO A 70 15.15 15.12 -26.43
C PRO A 70 15.97 14.68 -27.63
N GLY A 71 15.61 13.56 -28.24
CA GLY A 71 16.34 12.94 -29.35
C GLY A 71 17.56 12.11 -28.95
N ALA A 72 18.03 12.19 -27.70
CA ALA A 72 19.09 11.32 -27.19
C ALA A 72 18.58 9.92 -26.88
N ALA A 73 19.48 8.94 -26.77
CA ALA A 73 19.17 7.58 -26.42
C ALA A 73 20.10 7.06 -25.31
N VAL A 74 19.58 6.11 -24.53
CA VAL A 74 20.33 5.33 -23.55
C VAL A 74 20.31 3.86 -23.97
N GLU A 75 21.46 3.19 -23.81
CA GLU A 75 21.54 1.73 -23.93
C GLU A 75 21.19 1.12 -22.58
N MET A 76 20.08 0.39 -22.53
CA MET A 76 19.61 -0.26 -21.31
C MET A 76 20.05 -1.70 -21.28
N ASP A 77 20.83 -2.07 -20.28
CA ASP A 77 21.23 -3.45 -19.98
C ASP A 77 20.09 -4.19 -19.26
N ALA A 78 19.41 -5.08 -19.97
CA ALA A 78 18.27 -5.84 -19.46
C ALA A 78 18.67 -7.07 -18.61
N ASP A 79 19.94 -7.22 -18.29
CA ASP A 79 20.44 -8.33 -17.48
C ASP A 79 20.91 -7.90 -16.08
N THR A 80 21.23 -6.64 -15.90
CA THR A 80 21.81 -6.15 -14.63
C THR A 80 20.78 -6.04 -13.51
N VAL A 81 19.62 -5.44 -13.77
CA VAL A 81 18.51 -5.34 -12.83
C VAL A 81 17.26 -5.84 -13.53
N ALA A 82 16.91 -7.12 -13.31
CA ALA A 82 15.83 -7.76 -14.04
C ALA A 82 15.05 -8.77 -13.19
N TYR A 83 13.76 -8.95 -13.53
CA TYR A 83 12.87 -9.92 -12.91
C TYR A 83 12.09 -10.68 -14.01
N PRO A 84 11.80 -11.99 -13.88
CA PRO A 84 12.24 -12.89 -12.78
C PRO A 84 13.69 -13.36 -12.93
N LYS A 85 14.34 -13.05 -14.05
CA LYS A 85 15.72 -13.42 -14.39
C LYS A 85 16.25 -12.49 -15.49
N PRO A 86 17.58 -12.46 -15.71
CA PRO A 86 18.19 -11.76 -16.83
C PRO A 86 17.55 -12.11 -18.17
N PHE A 87 17.39 -11.14 -19.06
CA PHE A 87 16.76 -11.35 -20.36
C PHE A 87 17.58 -12.27 -21.27
N SER A 88 18.89 -12.35 -21.08
CA SER A 88 19.76 -13.32 -21.75
C SER A 88 19.41 -14.78 -21.46
N ALA A 89 18.68 -15.05 -20.37
CA ALA A 89 18.20 -16.39 -20.02
C ALA A 89 16.85 -16.76 -20.64
N LEU A 90 16.28 -15.89 -21.49
CA LEU A 90 15.01 -16.15 -22.17
C LEU A 90 15.19 -17.04 -23.39
N PRO A 91 14.23 -17.92 -23.72
CA PRO A 91 14.26 -18.68 -24.96
C PRO A 91 14.00 -17.77 -26.16
N ALA A 92 14.46 -18.21 -27.35
CA ALA A 92 14.04 -17.55 -28.57
C ALA A 92 12.53 -17.72 -28.78
N GLY A 93 11.87 -16.68 -29.32
CA GLY A 93 10.42 -16.71 -29.53
C GLY A 93 9.82 -15.41 -30.04
N GLU A 94 8.50 -15.34 -30.10
CA GLU A 94 7.75 -14.11 -30.35
C GLU A 94 7.53 -13.39 -29.03
N TYR A 95 7.91 -12.11 -28.98
CA TYR A 95 7.74 -11.25 -27.81
C TYR A 95 7.21 -9.87 -28.20
N GLU A 96 6.62 -9.21 -27.25
CA GLU A 96 6.31 -7.79 -27.29
C GLU A 96 7.07 -7.07 -26.20
N VAL A 97 7.59 -5.91 -26.54
CA VAL A 97 8.39 -5.08 -25.64
C VAL A 97 7.85 -3.67 -25.61
N GLN A 98 7.86 -3.07 -24.42
CA GLN A 98 7.49 -1.68 -24.20
C GLN A 98 8.38 -1.06 -23.13
N ALA A 99 8.82 0.19 -23.37
CA ALA A 99 9.54 0.99 -22.38
C ALA A 99 8.59 1.97 -21.69
N VAL A 100 8.86 2.18 -20.39
CA VAL A 100 8.21 3.19 -19.56
C VAL A 100 9.31 3.95 -18.82
N LEU A 101 9.25 5.27 -18.80
CA LEU A 101 10.05 6.10 -17.93
C LEU A 101 9.14 6.66 -16.82
N ASP A 102 9.25 6.08 -15.64
CA ASP A 102 8.59 6.55 -14.42
C ASP A 102 9.34 7.77 -13.90
N THR A 103 8.81 8.94 -14.19
CA THR A 103 9.44 10.23 -13.86
C THR A 103 9.20 10.65 -12.40
N ALA A 104 8.16 10.11 -11.80
CA ALA A 104 7.76 10.41 -10.42
C ALA A 104 8.25 9.37 -9.39
N HIS A 105 8.83 8.26 -9.84
CA HIS A 105 9.20 7.10 -9.02
C HIS A 105 8.00 6.50 -8.23
N THR A 106 6.83 6.49 -8.85
CA THR A 106 5.59 6.01 -8.22
C THR A 106 5.07 4.70 -8.80
N TYR A 107 5.79 4.11 -9.78
CA TYR A 107 5.31 2.91 -10.46
C TYR A 107 4.99 1.75 -9.50
N ASN A 108 5.83 1.50 -8.50
CA ASN A 108 5.59 0.51 -7.45
C ASN A 108 4.33 0.77 -6.61
N TYR A 109 3.91 2.02 -6.56
CA TYR A 109 2.86 2.50 -5.69
C TYR A 109 1.51 2.63 -6.43
N SER A 110 1.52 3.19 -7.64
CA SER A 110 0.30 3.51 -8.40
C SER A 110 0.25 2.93 -9.81
N GLY A 111 1.28 2.17 -10.23
CA GLY A 111 1.44 1.77 -11.63
C GLY A 111 1.74 2.97 -12.52
N ARG A 112 1.40 2.88 -13.80
CA ARG A 112 1.60 3.97 -14.76
C ARG A 112 0.73 5.17 -14.44
N GLY A 113 1.39 6.33 -14.31
CA GLY A 113 0.75 7.62 -14.13
C GLY A 113 0.76 8.46 -15.41
N PRO A 114 -0.08 9.51 -15.51
CA PRO A 114 -0.13 10.37 -16.69
C PRO A 114 1.17 11.19 -16.91
N GLU A 115 2.03 11.28 -15.90
CA GLU A 115 3.34 11.94 -15.99
C GLU A 115 4.41 11.03 -16.61
N ASP A 116 4.15 9.71 -16.69
CA ASP A 116 5.11 8.75 -17.23
C ASP A 116 5.17 8.84 -18.74
N LEU A 117 6.39 8.65 -19.27
CA LEU A 117 6.61 8.54 -20.70
C LEU A 117 6.64 7.08 -21.11
N VAL A 118 5.96 6.74 -22.20
CA VAL A 118 5.89 5.37 -22.71
C VAL A 118 6.28 5.31 -24.18
N SER A 119 6.82 4.15 -24.59
CA SER A 119 6.96 3.82 -26.00
C SER A 119 5.69 3.15 -26.53
N GLY A 120 5.52 3.12 -27.84
CA GLY A 120 4.62 2.14 -28.44
C GLY A 120 5.07 0.71 -28.12
N VAL A 121 4.12 -0.25 -28.17
CA VAL A 121 4.47 -1.68 -28.10
C VAL A 121 5.14 -2.12 -29.39
N VAL A 122 6.31 -2.74 -29.27
CA VAL A 122 7.10 -3.24 -30.40
C VAL A 122 7.06 -4.76 -30.41
N SER A 123 6.61 -5.35 -31.53
CA SER A 123 6.66 -6.80 -31.71
C SER A 123 8.04 -7.23 -32.19
N LEU A 124 8.64 -8.18 -31.46
CA LEU A 124 10.00 -8.68 -31.72
C LEU A 124 10.04 -9.97 -32.57
N GLY A 125 8.93 -10.41 -33.16
CA GLY A 125 8.90 -11.56 -34.06
C GLY A 125 9.70 -12.77 -33.56
N GLN A 126 10.71 -13.19 -34.36
CA GLN A 126 11.64 -14.28 -33.99
C GLN A 126 12.84 -13.77 -33.21
N TRP A 127 12.56 -13.15 -32.04
CA TRP A 127 13.61 -12.60 -31.18
C TRP A 127 14.41 -13.70 -30.46
N ASN A 128 15.70 -13.43 -30.25
CA ASN A 128 16.58 -14.23 -29.41
C ASN A 128 17.54 -13.32 -28.63
N PRO A 129 18.06 -13.74 -27.47
CA PRO A 129 18.92 -12.92 -26.61
C PRO A 129 20.25 -12.46 -27.23
N GLY A 130 20.70 -13.04 -28.30
CA GLY A 130 21.91 -12.61 -29.06
C GLY A 130 21.60 -11.88 -30.36
N GLY A 131 20.34 -11.50 -30.58
CA GLY A 131 19.87 -10.83 -31.78
C GLY A 131 20.15 -9.33 -31.84
N ALA A 132 19.61 -8.69 -32.87
CA ALA A 132 19.70 -7.23 -33.00
C ALA A 132 18.95 -6.51 -31.86
N GLU A 133 19.53 -5.41 -31.40
CA GLU A 133 18.89 -4.53 -30.38
C GLU A 133 17.62 -3.91 -30.96
N ALA A 134 16.55 -3.94 -30.16
CA ALA A 134 15.35 -3.19 -30.50
C ALA A 134 15.48 -1.74 -30.04
N THR A 135 14.94 -0.82 -30.83
CA THR A 135 14.85 0.59 -30.47
C THR A 135 13.42 0.90 -30.02
N LEU A 136 13.31 1.50 -28.83
CA LEU A 136 12.07 1.94 -28.21
C LEU A 136 12.09 3.46 -28.11
N THR A 137 11.02 4.13 -28.53
CA THR A 137 10.96 5.60 -28.47
C THR A 137 9.91 6.04 -27.47
N LEU A 138 10.35 6.76 -26.42
CA LEU A 138 9.49 7.38 -25.41
C LEU A 138 8.95 8.70 -25.98
N ASP A 139 7.80 8.67 -26.59
CA ASP A 139 7.19 9.83 -27.29
C ASP A 139 5.72 10.07 -26.93
N GLN A 140 5.17 9.27 -26.02
CA GLN A 140 3.80 9.35 -25.56
C GLN A 140 3.77 9.43 -24.03
N HIS A 141 2.77 10.10 -23.48
CA HIS A 141 2.43 9.96 -22.06
C HIS A 141 1.57 8.71 -21.87
N ALA A 142 1.69 8.10 -20.69
CA ALA A 142 0.85 6.98 -20.34
C ALA A 142 -0.62 7.42 -20.27
N GLU A 143 -1.52 6.60 -20.82
CA GLU A 143 -2.96 6.86 -20.70
C GLU A 143 -3.42 6.48 -19.31
N ALA A 144 -4.20 7.38 -18.67
CA ALA A 144 -4.88 7.05 -17.42
C ALA A 144 -5.87 5.89 -17.65
N ASN A 145 -5.99 4.98 -16.69
CA ASN A 145 -7.00 3.94 -16.74
C ASN A 145 -8.40 4.56 -16.96
N PRO A 146 -9.09 4.28 -18.08
CA PRO A 146 -10.33 5.00 -18.43
C PRO A 146 -11.43 4.84 -17.37
N MET A 147 -11.53 3.67 -16.74
CA MET A 147 -12.54 3.41 -15.70
C MET A 147 -12.24 4.23 -14.46
N ARG A 148 -10.99 4.25 -14.02
CA ARG A 148 -10.54 5.04 -12.86
C ARG A 148 -10.73 6.53 -13.12
N ALA A 149 -10.35 7.01 -14.31
CA ALA A 149 -10.54 8.40 -14.72
C ALA A 149 -12.02 8.79 -14.70
N GLN A 150 -12.91 7.96 -15.26
CA GLN A 150 -14.36 8.23 -15.25
C GLN A 150 -14.93 8.27 -13.84
N MET A 151 -14.51 7.35 -12.94
CA MET A 151 -14.96 7.36 -11.55
C MET A 151 -14.51 8.63 -10.84
N LEU A 152 -13.28 9.05 -11.05
CA LEU A 152 -12.70 10.24 -10.45
C LEU A 152 -13.36 11.52 -10.97
N ASP A 153 -13.58 11.63 -12.28
CA ASP A 153 -14.26 12.77 -12.90
C ASP A 153 -15.70 12.91 -12.40
N LYS A 154 -16.40 11.78 -12.24
CA LYS A 154 -17.73 11.76 -11.64
C LYS A 154 -17.66 12.25 -10.18
N ALA A 155 -16.77 11.71 -9.37
CA ALA A 155 -16.63 12.11 -7.97
C ALA A 155 -16.28 13.60 -7.84
N ARG A 156 -15.38 14.12 -8.68
CA ARG A 156 -15.04 15.55 -8.74
C ARG A 156 -16.23 16.43 -9.13
N ALA A 157 -17.06 15.99 -10.07
CA ALA A 157 -18.26 16.73 -10.50
C ALA A 157 -19.36 16.74 -9.42
N GLU A 158 -19.43 15.70 -8.61
CA GLU A 158 -20.40 15.57 -7.52
C GLU A 158 -19.91 16.18 -6.20
N ALA A 159 -18.60 16.39 -6.04
CA ALA A 159 -18.03 17.08 -4.87
C ALA A 159 -18.46 18.56 -4.84
N LYS A 160 -19.17 18.93 -3.78
CA LYS A 160 -19.69 20.31 -3.61
C LYS A 160 -19.22 20.88 -2.28
N PRO A 161 -18.91 22.20 -2.24
CA PRO A 161 -18.70 22.90 -0.98
C PRO A 161 -19.88 22.68 -0.03
N GLY A 162 -19.59 22.39 1.25
CA GLY A 162 -20.61 22.08 2.24
C GLY A 162 -21.12 20.64 2.23
N GLU A 163 -20.65 19.78 1.31
CA GLU A 163 -21.00 18.36 1.24
C GLU A 163 -19.75 17.46 1.26
N LEU A 164 -18.74 17.75 0.42
CA LEU A 164 -17.48 17.03 0.30
C LEU A 164 -16.37 18.06 0.01
N GLU A 165 -15.47 18.24 0.96
CA GLU A 165 -14.48 19.31 0.93
C GLU A 165 -13.06 18.74 1.07
N LYS A 166 -12.14 19.17 0.21
CA LYS A 166 -10.73 18.94 0.40
C LYS A 166 -10.19 19.82 1.53
N VAL A 167 -9.45 19.25 2.45
CA VAL A 167 -8.76 19.94 3.53
C VAL A 167 -7.29 19.58 3.49
N GLU A 168 -6.46 20.59 3.63
CA GLU A 168 -5.01 20.46 3.73
C GLU A 168 -4.51 21.39 4.83
N MET A 169 -3.63 20.87 5.68
CA MET A 169 -3.01 21.63 6.77
C MET A 169 -1.52 21.34 6.81
N GLU A 170 -0.71 22.37 6.71
CA GLU A 170 0.72 22.25 6.99
C GLU A 170 0.93 21.91 8.47
N SER A 171 1.62 20.81 8.74
CA SER A 171 1.92 20.35 10.09
C SER A 171 3.26 20.90 10.55
N SER A 172 3.26 21.60 11.66
CA SER A 172 4.50 22.10 12.26
C SER A 172 5.40 20.97 12.77
N LEU A 173 4.83 19.85 13.20
CA LEU A 173 5.58 18.67 13.64
C LEU A 173 6.28 17.99 12.46
N LEU A 174 5.57 17.76 11.36
CA LEU A 174 6.09 17.10 10.18
C LEU A 174 7.11 17.98 9.44
N THR A 175 6.81 19.28 9.28
CA THR A 175 7.73 20.26 8.69
C THR A 175 9.04 20.37 9.47
N ARG A 176 8.98 20.36 10.81
CA ARG A 176 10.19 20.35 11.63
C ARG A 176 10.98 19.05 11.51
N PHE A 177 10.31 17.93 11.37
CA PHE A 177 10.95 16.64 11.21
C PHE A 177 11.66 16.51 9.87
N SER A 178 10.98 16.84 8.77
CA SER A 178 11.52 16.70 7.40
C SER A 178 12.46 17.82 6.99
N GLY A 179 12.36 19.00 7.63
CA GLY A 179 13.02 20.23 7.19
C GLY A 179 12.36 20.89 5.97
N ASN A 180 11.27 20.34 5.46
CA ASN A 180 10.50 20.86 4.34
C ASN A 180 9.02 20.96 4.72
N ALA A 181 8.27 21.87 4.07
CA ALA A 181 6.83 21.98 4.27
C ALA A 181 6.16 20.62 4.03
N ALA A 182 5.44 20.13 5.05
CA ALA A 182 4.74 18.86 5.01
C ALA A 182 3.31 19.04 5.53
N SER A 183 2.33 18.51 4.79
CA SER A 183 0.91 18.70 5.06
C SER A 183 0.19 17.39 5.30
N ILE A 184 -0.79 17.41 6.21
CA ILE A 184 -1.82 16.37 6.31
C ILE A 184 -2.96 16.76 5.37
N LYS A 185 -3.43 15.81 4.56
CA LYS A 185 -4.48 16.00 3.56
C LYS A 185 -5.63 15.05 3.83
N ALA A 186 -6.84 15.51 3.53
CA ALA A 186 -8.05 14.70 3.65
C ALA A 186 -9.19 15.24 2.78
N TRP A 187 -10.17 14.38 2.51
CA TRP A 187 -11.51 14.81 2.12
C TRP A 187 -12.43 14.71 3.33
N VAL A 188 -13.21 15.77 3.58
CA VAL A 188 -14.22 15.82 4.65
C VAL A 188 -15.59 15.68 4.03
N VAL A 189 -16.28 14.59 4.36
CA VAL A 189 -17.65 14.29 3.94
C VAL A 189 -18.61 14.76 5.00
N LEU A 190 -19.48 15.68 4.68
CA LEU A 190 -20.48 16.23 5.60
C LEU A 190 -21.82 15.49 5.44
N PRO A 191 -22.55 15.22 6.54
CA PRO A 191 -23.81 14.51 6.48
C PRO A 191 -24.91 15.33 5.81
N PRO A 192 -25.91 14.68 5.17
CA PRO A 192 -27.02 15.36 4.56
C PRO A 192 -27.75 16.28 5.54
N GLY A 193 -27.99 17.52 5.11
CA GLY A 193 -28.65 18.50 5.96
C GLY A 193 -27.73 19.20 6.98
N TYR A 194 -26.42 19.03 6.87
CA TYR A 194 -25.44 19.70 7.71
C TYR A 194 -25.71 21.22 7.83
N GLU A 195 -26.00 21.93 6.74
CA GLU A 195 -26.25 23.36 6.74
C GLU A 195 -27.63 23.78 7.34
N LYS A 196 -28.54 22.84 7.55
CA LYS A 196 -29.90 23.13 8.00
C LYS A 196 -30.02 23.40 9.50
N ASP A 197 -29.13 22.79 10.30
CA ASP A 197 -29.11 22.92 11.75
C ASP A 197 -27.70 23.29 12.23
N ALA A 198 -27.50 24.56 12.48
CA ALA A 198 -26.22 25.09 12.97
C ALA A 198 -25.87 24.65 14.41
N SER A 199 -26.82 24.10 15.18
CA SER A 199 -26.62 23.61 16.53
C SER A 199 -26.24 22.11 16.58
N ALA A 200 -26.49 21.36 15.52
CA ALA A 200 -26.21 19.93 15.47
C ALA A 200 -24.69 19.66 15.43
N HIS A 201 -24.25 18.71 16.25
CA HIS A 201 -22.91 18.17 16.23
C HIS A 201 -22.97 16.70 15.84
N TYR A 202 -21.91 16.22 15.20
CA TYR A 202 -21.90 14.91 14.56
C TYR A 202 -20.71 14.07 15.06
N PRO A 203 -20.92 12.75 15.25
CA PRO A 203 -19.81 11.83 15.40
C PRO A 203 -18.91 11.88 14.16
N THR A 204 -17.63 11.65 14.34
CA THR A 204 -16.64 11.75 13.26
C THR A 204 -15.91 10.43 13.10
N VAL A 205 -15.79 9.95 11.87
CA VAL A 205 -14.97 8.80 11.50
C VAL A 205 -13.74 9.31 10.77
N TYR A 206 -12.57 8.91 11.24
CA TYR A 206 -11.29 9.10 10.56
C TYR A 206 -10.98 7.81 9.83
N PHE A 207 -11.09 7.86 8.50
CA PHE A 207 -10.86 6.72 7.62
C PHE A 207 -9.48 6.82 6.98
N THR A 208 -8.75 5.69 6.96
CA THR A 208 -7.48 5.56 6.24
C THR A 208 -7.58 4.48 5.16
N HIS A 209 -7.06 4.76 4.00
CA HIS A 209 -7.03 3.82 2.89
C HIS A 209 -5.92 2.77 3.07
N GLY A 210 -5.81 1.78 2.18
CA GLY A 210 -4.70 0.82 2.16
C GLY A 210 -3.56 1.27 1.24
N PHE A 211 -2.50 0.46 1.20
CA PHE A 211 -1.35 0.66 0.32
C PHE A 211 -1.78 0.80 -1.15
N GLY A 212 -1.10 1.66 -1.90
CA GLY A 212 -1.40 1.92 -3.31
C GLY A 212 -2.59 2.85 -3.58
N ALA A 213 -3.35 3.23 -2.55
CA ALA A 213 -4.37 4.27 -2.66
C ALA A 213 -3.79 5.66 -2.34
N ASN A 214 -4.56 6.71 -2.53
CA ASN A 214 -4.17 8.09 -2.35
C ASN A 214 -5.41 8.99 -2.24
N LEU A 215 -5.20 10.30 -2.16
CA LEU A 215 -6.26 11.30 -2.02
C LEU A 215 -7.35 11.24 -3.12
N ASP A 216 -7.05 10.76 -4.33
CA ASP A 216 -8.05 10.56 -5.39
C ASP A 216 -8.96 9.36 -5.10
N TYR A 217 -8.40 8.29 -4.52
CA TYR A 217 -9.18 7.17 -4.01
C TYR A 217 -10.10 7.63 -2.88
N ASP A 218 -9.62 8.45 -1.96
CA ASP A 218 -10.39 9.00 -0.86
C ASP A 218 -11.57 9.85 -1.31
N LEU A 219 -11.41 10.61 -2.40
CA LEU A 219 -12.50 11.35 -3.02
C LEU A 219 -13.62 10.41 -3.50
N VAL A 220 -13.26 9.34 -4.20
CA VAL A 220 -14.23 8.37 -4.73
C VAL A 220 -14.94 7.62 -3.59
N GLN A 221 -14.22 7.22 -2.57
CA GLN A 221 -14.79 6.59 -1.38
C GLN A 221 -15.67 7.55 -0.58
N GLY A 222 -15.23 8.79 -0.42
CA GLY A 222 -16.00 9.83 0.25
C GLY A 222 -17.35 10.10 -0.44
N GLU A 223 -17.36 10.12 -1.78
CA GLU A 223 -18.62 10.28 -2.53
C GLU A 223 -19.53 9.07 -2.38
N MET A 224 -18.99 7.85 -2.36
CA MET A 224 -19.76 6.64 -2.08
C MET A 224 -20.40 6.71 -0.69
N ILE A 225 -19.64 7.07 0.35
CA ILE A 225 -20.12 7.23 1.73
C ILE A 225 -21.20 8.31 1.81
N ARG A 226 -20.99 9.46 1.14
CA ARG A 226 -21.99 10.52 1.06
C ARG A 226 -23.30 10.01 0.45
N GLY A 227 -23.22 9.30 -0.66
CA GLY A 227 -24.38 8.68 -1.31
C GLY A 227 -25.16 7.75 -0.37
N ARG A 228 -24.46 6.93 0.42
CA ARG A 228 -25.08 6.02 1.39
C ARG A 228 -25.74 6.77 2.55
N MET A 229 -25.19 7.87 3.02
CA MET A 229 -25.86 8.74 3.99
C MET A 229 -27.09 9.44 3.40
N VAL A 230 -27.04 9.88 2.14
CA VAL A 230 -28.18 10.51 1.43
C VAL A 230 -29.32 9.53 1.26
N THR A 231 -29.05 8.27 0.93
CA THR A 231 -30.08 7.21 0.81
C THR A 231 -30.60 6.71 2.16
N GLY A 232 -29.97 7.08 3.28
CA GLY A 232 -30.34 6.64 4.61
C GLY A 232 -29.91 5.21 4.95
N THR A 233 -29.00 4.62 4.20
CA THR A 233 -28.39 3.31 4.53
C THR A 233 -27.31 3.46 5.60
N MET A 234 -26.63 4.62 5.63
CA MET A 234 -25.69 5.00 6.68
C MET A 234 -26.24 6.09 7.60
N PRO A 235 -25.86 6.10 8.90
CA PRO A 235 -26.19 7.18 9.83
C PRO A 235 -25.47 8.49 9.45
N PRO A 236 -26.05 9.66 9.85
CA PRO A 236 -25.43 10.95 9.60
C PRO A 236 -24.21 11.17 10.50
N MET A 237 -23.01 11.06 9.92
CA MET A 237 -21.71 11.25 10.57
C MET A 237 -20.82 12.13 9.67
N ILE A 238 -19.83 12.78 10.25
CA ILE A 238 -18.74 13.38 9.46
C ILE A 238 -17.70 12.31 9.20
N TRP A 239 -17.27 12.16 7.93
CA TRP A 239 -16.16 11.27 7.58
C TRP A 239 -14.98 12.10 7.11
N VAL A 240 -13.82 11.81 7.67
CA VAL A 240 -12.54 12.41 7.29
C VAL A 240 -11.73 11.31 6.60
N MET A 241 -11.66 11.38 5.28
CA MET A 241 -10.94 10.43 4.45
C MET A 241 -9.48 10.90 4.37
N LEU A 242 -8.62 10.26 5.14
CA LEU A 242 -7.23 10.65 5.39
C LEU A 242 -6.29 10.04 4.35
N ASP A 243 -5.51 10.87 3.68
CA ASP A 243 -4.44 10.43 2.78
C ASP A 243 -3.22 10.00 3.60
N GLU A 244 -2.86 8.72 3.53
CA GLU A 244 -1.66 8.18 4.16
C GLU A 244 -0.53 7.88 3.15
N SER A 245 -0.73 8.27 1.89
CA SER A 245 0.27 8.07 0.84
C SER A 245 1.49 8.98 1.01
N CYS A 246 2.66 8.45 0.73
CA CYS A 246 3.92 9.20 0.70
C CYS A 246 4.85 8.64 -0.38
N ALA A 247 5.97 9.30 -0.63
CA ALA A 247 6.94 8.89 -1.65
C ALA A 247 7.53 7.49 -1.39
N GLU A 248 7.56 7.07 -0.14
CA GLU A 248 8.07 5.78 0.31
C GLU A 248 6.98 4.70 0.37
N GLY A 249 5.75 4.99 -0.12
CA GLY A 249 4.59 4.10 -0.12
C GLY A 249 3.48 4.62 0.78
N THR A 250 3.46 4.24 2.06
CA THR A 250 2.51 4.74 3.07
C THR A 250 3.22 5.05 4.38
N HIS A 251 2.71 6.03 5.13
CA HIS A 251 3.21 6.34 6.48
C HIS A 251 2.36 5.75 7.60
N GLU A 252 1.21 5.14 7.27
CA GLU A 252 0.29 4.44 8.20
C GLU A 252 -0.08 5.25 9.46
N PHE A 253 0.03 6.56 9.41
CA PHE A 253 -0.10 7.45 10.57
C PHE A 253 0.72 7.01 11.80
N ALA A 254 1.80 6.26 11.58
CA ALA A 254 2.71 5.85 12.63
C ALA A 254 3.64 6.99 13.06
N ASP A 255 4.04 7.01 14.34
CA ASP A 255 5.14 7.85 14.78
C ASP A 255 6.45 7.14 14.50
N SER A 256 7.02 7.41 13.32
CA SER A 256 8.19 6.72 12.79
C SER A 256 9.44 7.59 12.87
N VAL A 257 10.58 6.96 13.14
CA VAL A 257 11.90 7.64 13.09
C VAL A 257 12.31 7.99 11.66
N ASN A 258 11.70 7.38 10.65
CA ASN A 258 12.00 7.64 9.23
C ASN A 258 10.98 8.59 8.59
N ASN A 259 9.67 8.37 8.82
CA ASN A 259 8.59 9.13 8.17
C ASN A 259 8.10 10.32 9.00
N GLY A 260 8.43 10.38 10.30
CA GLY A 260 8.02 11.45 11.18
C GLY A 260 6.84 11.11 12.09
N PRO A 261 6.45 12.06 12.97
CA PRO A 261 5.44 11.83 14.00
C PRO A 261 4.00 12.04 13.46
N TRP A 262 3.55 11.19 12.54
CA TRP A 262 2.26 11.35 11.86
C TRP A 262 1.07 11.17 12.78
N GLY A 263 1.09 10.19 13.68
CA GLY A 263 0.02 9.97 14.66
C GLY A 263 -0.10 11.16 15.61
N LYS A 264 1.02 11.67 16.09
CA LYS A 264 1.05 12.87 16.93
C LYS A 264 0.57 14.11 16.18
N ALA A 265 0.99 14.31 14.93
CA ALA A 265 0.53 15.43 14.11
C ALA A 265 -0.97 15.38 13.84
N LEU A 266 -1.50 14.18 13.52
CA LEU A 266 -2.93 13.96 13.36
C LEU A 266 -3.71 14.36 14.64
N THR A 267 -3.29 13.82 15.80
CA THR A 267 -4.05 13.94 17.04
C THR A 267 -3.90 15.31 17.71
N THR A 268 -2.75 15.98 17.57
CA THR A 268 -2.49 17.26 18.28
C THR A 268 -2.59 18.52 17.41
N GLU A 269 -2.57 18.37 16.07
CA GLU A 269 -2.65 19.51 15.15
C GLU A 269 -3.89 19.42 14.23
N PHE A 270 -4.04 18.33 13.47
CA PHE A 270 -5.06 18.23 12.42
C PHE A 270 -6.48 18.06 12.99
N ILE A 271 -6.69 17.12 13.92
CA ILE A 271 -8.01 16.91 14.58
C ILE A 271 -8.49 18.20 15.28
N PRO A 272 -7.69 18.88 16.12
CA PRO A 272 -8.09 20.14 16.72
C PRO A 272 -8.43 21.26 15.71
N MET A 273 -7.77 21.28 14.56
CA MET A 273 -8.08 22.23 13.48
C MET A 273 -9.43 21.90 12.84
N LEU A 274 -9.68 20.62 12.54
CA LEU A 274 -10.97 20.18 11.98
C LEU A 274 -12.14 20.48 12.93
N GLU A 275 -11.99 20.23 14.22
CA GLU A 275 -13.02 20.46 15.23
C GLU A 275 -13.35 21.94 15.46
N LYS A 276 -12.42 22.83 15.13
CA LYS A 276 -12.70 24.29 15.08
C LYS A 276 -13.46 24.68 13.82
N LYS A 277 -13.26 23.96 12.72
CA LYS A 277 -13.88 24.27 11.43
C LYS A 277 -15.25 23.62 11.28
N TYR A 278 -15.42 22.40 11.77
CA TYR A 278 -16.64 21.60 11.57
C TYR A 278 -17.32 21.28 12.90
N ARG A 279 -18.63 21.07 12.86
CA ARG A 279 -19.45 20.70 14.03
C ARG A 279 -19.28 19.20 14.36
N MET A 280 -18.11 18.88 14.87
CA MET A 280 -17.75 17.55 15.35
C MET A 280 -18.05 17.43 16.84
N ASP A 281 -18.28 16.21 17.34
CA ASP A 281 -18.57 15.96 18.75
C ASP A 281 -17.38 16.28 19.71
N ALA A 282 -16.17 16.41 19.20
CA ALA A 282 -14.96 16.84 19.89
C ALA A 282 -14.70 16.14 21.24
N ARG A 283 -15.01 14.84 21.32
CA ARG A 283 -14.80 13.98 22.49
C ARG A 283 -14.44 12.57 22.04
N ALA A 284 -13.76 11.78 22.88
CA ALA A 284 -13.34 10.43 22.52
C ALA A 284 -14.50 9.58 21.99
N THR A 285 -15.61 9.48 22.71
CA THR A 285 -16.80 8.71 22.29
C THR A 285 -17.54 9.28 21.08
N GLY A 286 -17.00 10.28 20.44
CA GLY A 286 -17.49 10.85 19.17
C GLY A 286 -16.45 10.82 18.05
N ARG A 287 -15.24 10.26 18.31
CA ARG A 287 -14.17 10.10 17.31
C ARG A 287 -13.90 8.63 17.10
N PHE A 288 -14.08 8.13 15.90
CA PHE A 288 -13.92 6.73 15.54
C PHE A 288 -12.89 6.57 14.43
N LEU A 289 -12.30 5.39 14.40
CA LEU A 289 -11.30 5.00 13.42
C LEU A 289 -11.84 3.87 12.54
N ASN A 290 -11.63 3.96 11.24
CA ASN A 290 -11.88 2.89 10.30
C ASN A 290 -10.82 2.92 9.21
N GLY A 291 -10.34 1.77 8.79
CA GLY A 291 -9.35 1.66 7.73
C GLY A 291 -9.24 0.24 7.21
N HIS A 292 -8.59 0.08 6.06
CA HIS A 292 -8.45 -1.20 5.39
C HIS A 292 -6.99 -1.48 5.05
N SER A 293 -6.53 -2.73 5.22
CA SER A 293 -5.16 -3.14 4.89
C SER A 293 -4.14 -2.35 5.73
N SER A 294 -3.17 -1.66 5.12
CA SER A 294 -2.25 -0.75 5.82
C SER A 294 -3.02 0.30 6.64
N GLY A 295 -4.12 0.87 6.08
CA GLY A 295 -5.01 1.74 6.84
C GLY A 295 -5.73 1.03 7.99
N GLY A 296 -5.97 -0.26 7.88
CA GLY A 296 -6.49 -1.08 8.98
C GLY A 296 -5.50 -1.19 10.13
N TRP A 297 -4.22 -1.41 9.84
CA TRP A 297 -3.15 -1.39 10.83
C TRP A 297 -2.98 0.01 11.42
N ALA A 298 -2.98 1.05 10.57
CA ALA A 298 -2.91 2.44 10.99
C ALA A 298 -3.98 2.78 12.04
N THR A 299 -5.22 2.34 11.84
CA THR A 299 -6.33 2.61 12.76
C THR A 299 -6.23 1.79 14.05
N LEU A 300 -5.73 0.56 14.01
CA LEU A 300 -5.45 -0.23 15.21
C LEU A 300 -4.36 0.43 16.05
N GLN A 301 -3.23 0.81 15.45
CA GLN A 301 -2.13 1.43 16.18
C GLN A 301 -2.53 2.79 16.76
N MET A 302 -3.36 3.57 16.05
CA MET A 302 -3.87 4.84 16.57
C MET A 302 -4.77 4.64 17.80
N GLU A 303 -5.66 3.65 17.82
CA GLU A 303 -6.47 3.35 19.01
C GLU A 303 -5.59 2.86 20.17
N VAL A 304 -4.59 2.02 19.90
CA VAL A 304 -3.68 1.51 20.94
C VAL A 304 -2.80 2.62 21.50
N ASN A 305 -2.27 3.51 20.66
CA ASN A 305 -1.34 4.55 21.09
C ASN A 305 -2.01 5.82 21.62
N TYR A 306 -3.23 6.13 21.16
CA TYR A 306 -3.98 7.34 21.53
C TYR A 306 -5.41 7.05 22.03
N PRO A 307 -5.59 6.11 22.99
CA PRO A 307 -6.93 5.68 23.43
C PRO A 307 -7.73 6.77 24.15
N GLU A 308 -7.08 7.87 24.57
CA GLU A 308 -7.77 9.04 25.14
C GLU A 308 -8.40 9.92 24.05
N VAL A 309 -7.92 9.81 22.81
CA VAL A 309 -8.39 10.62 21.68
C VAL A 309 -9.59 9.98 21.01
N PHE A 310 -9.54 8.67 20.79
CA PHE A 310 -10.54 7.92 20.02
C PHE A 310 -11.47 7.09 20.91
N GLY A 311 -12.64 6.78 20.43
CA GLY A 311 -13.66 6.00 21.10
C GLY A 311 -13.82 4.59 20.56
N GLY A 312 -12.96 4.19 19.66
CA GLY A 312 -12.90 2.85 19.08
C GLY A 312 -12.41 2.82 17.63
N THR A 313 -11.88 1.66 17.26
CA THR A 313 -11.44 1.35 15.90
C THR A 313 -12.25 0.19 15.33
N TRP A 314 -12.64 0.32 14.06
CA TRP A 314 -13.23 -0.74 13.23
C TRP A 314 -12.27 -1.02 12.08
N SER A 315 -11.25 -1.79 12.39
CA SER A 315 -10.20 -2.16 11.45
C SER A 315 -10.63 -3.29 10.54
N THR A 316 -10.28 -3.22 9.26
CA THR A 316 -10.65 -4.23 8.27
C THR A 316 -9.41 -4.77 7.54
N SER A 317 -9.24 -6.09 7.58
CA SER A 317 -8.08 -6.82 7.02
C SER A 317 -6.75 -6.07 7.26
N PRO A 318 -6.41 -5.76 8.53
CA PRO A 318 -5.19 -4.99 8.82
C PRO A 318 -3.93 -5.73 8.38
N ASP A 319 -2.90 -4.99 8.03
CA ASP A 319 -1.55 -5.51 7.95
C ASP A 319 -1.15 -6.21 9.26
N PRO A 320 -0.10 -7.04 9.28
CA PRO A 320 0.17 -7.90 10.43
C PRO A 320 0.21 -7.17 11.76
N SER A 321 -0.69 -7.54 12.67
CA SER A 321 -0.80 -6.97 14.03
C SER A 321 -0.09 -7.79 15.11
N ASP A 322 0.40 -8.99 14.74
CA ASP A 322 1.29 -9.85 15.53
C ASP A 322 2.34 -10.44 14.58
N PHE A 323 3.60 -10.08 14.76
CA PHE A 323 4.68 -10.46 13.83
C PHE A 323 5.20 -11.91 14.03
N HIS A 324 4.58 -12.73 14.91
CA HIS A 324 4.70 -14.18 14.84
C HIS A 324 4.03 -14.75 13.58
N ASN A 325 3.24 -13.96 12.88
CA ASN A 325 2.68 -14.27 11.57
C ASN A 325 2.71 -13.03 10.67
N PHE A 326 3.87 -12.74 10.09
CA PHE A 326 4.02 -11.66 9.12
C PHE A 326 3.66 -12.15 7.73
N THR A 327 2.35 -12.25 7.44
CA THR A 327 1.79 -12.88 6.21
C THR A 327 2.21 -14.35 6.02
N GLY A 328 2.54 -15.04 7.13
CA GLY A 328 2.97 -16.44 7.14
C GLY A 328 4.24 -16.69 7.94
N PRO A 329 5.39 -16.05 7.65
CA PRO A 329 6.62 -16.19 8.43
C PRO A 329 6.46 -15.72 9.89
N ASP A 330 7.06 -16.47 10.82
CA ASP A 330 7.31 -16.00 12.19
C ASP A 330 8.65 -15.26 12.22
N LEU A 331 8.60 -13.92 12.36
CA LEU A 331 9.81 -13.09 12.37
C LEU A 331 10.70 -13.31 13.59
N TYR A 332 10.17 -13.91 14.66
CA TYR A 332 10.90 -14.15 15.90
C TYR A 332 11.52 -15.56 15.98
N ALA A 333 11.24 -16.40 14.99
CA ALA A 333 11.81 -17.75 14.95
C ALA A 333 13.35 -17.71 14.82
N PRO A 334 14.06 -18.63 15.45
CA PRO A 334 15.51 -18.75 15.23
C PRO A 334 15.83 -18.97 13.75
N HIS A 335 16.74 -18.16 13.19
CA HIS A 335 17.10 -18.21 11.76
C HIS A 335 15.89 -18.02 10.82
N ALA A 336 14.97 -17.13 11.19
CA ALA A 336 13.80 -16.83 10.38
C ALA A 336 14.19 -16.43 8.95
N ASN A 337 13.45 -16.95 7.99
CA ASN A 337 13.56 -16.58 6.59
C ASN A 337 12.17 -16.30 6.07
N VAL A 338 11.97 -15.16 5.39
CA VAL A 338 10.64 -14.77 4.90
C VAL A 338 10.30 -15.40 3.54
N TYR A 339 11.28 -15.95 2.83
CA TYR A 339 11.07 -16.63 1.55
C TYR A 339 10.77 -18.11 1.71
N HIS A 340 11.51 -18.79 2.58
CA HIS A 340 11.48 -20.24 2.68
C HIS A 340 11.16 -20.71 4.10
N ARG A 341 10.30 -21.71 4.19
CA ARG A 341 10.05 -22.44 5.43
C ARG A 341 11.24 -23.35 5.78
N PRO A 342 11.33 -23.84 7.02
CA PRO A 342 12.37 -24.79 7.40
C PRO A 342 12.41 -26.09 6.58
N ASP A 343 11.29 -26.46 5.94
CA ASP A 343 11.20 -27.63 5.05
C ASP A 343 11.59 -27.31 3.60
N GLY A 344 12.00 -26.07 3.30
CA GLY A 344 12.40 -25.60 1.97
C GLY A 344 11.26 -25.20 1.06
N THR A 345 10.01 -25.21 1.52
CA THR A 345 8.89 -24.70 0.72
C THR A 345 8.76 -23.18 0.84
N ASP A 346 8.26 -22.54 -0.22
CA ASP A 346 8.13 -21.09 -0.26
C ASP A 346 6.96 -20.57 0.58
N TYR A 347 7.15 -19.39 1.20
CA TYR A 347 6.04 -18.67 1.79
C TYR A 347 5.23 -17.96 0.69
N PRO A 348 3.91 -18.22 0.61
CA PRO A 348 3.04 -17.44 -0.26
C PRO A 348 2.82 -16.04 0.33
N ILE A 349 2.62 -15.06 -0.54
CA ILE A 349 2.15 -13.71 -0.17
C ILE A 349 0.73 -13.46 -0.66
N MET A 350 0.35 -14.06 -1.77
CA MET A 350 -0.98 -13.88 -2.36
C MET A 350 -1.65 -15.19 -2.69
N ARG A 351 -2.95 -15.25 -2.40
CA ARG A 351 -3.86 -16.33 -2.86
C ARG A 351 -5.07 -15.74 -3.56
N MET A 352 -5.58 -16.48 -4.56
CA MET A 352 -6.84 -16.21 -5.24
C MET A 352 -7.58 -17.53 -5.44
N ASP A 353 -8.87 -17.58 -5.10
CA ASP A 353 -9.68 -18.80 -5.18
C ASP A 353 -9.02 -20.03 -4.52
N GLY A 354 -8.34 -19.82 -3.39
CA GLY A 354 -7.63 -20.86 -2.65
C GLY A 354 -6.31 -21.33 -3.26
N LYS A 355 -5.85 -20.72 -4.36
CA LYS A 355 -4.58 -21.04 -5.02
C LYS A 355 -3.55 -19.95 -4.73
N VAL A 356 -2.31 -20.37 -4.46
CA VAL A 356 -1.17 -19.43 -4.40
C VAL A 356 -0.93 -18.84 -5.79
N VAL A 357 -0.88 -17.53 -5.88
CA VAL A 357 -0.61 -16.79 -7.13
C VAL A 357 0.75 -16.09 -7.12
N ALA A 358 1.27 -15.76 -5.94
CA ALA A 358 2.62 -15.21 -5.77
C ALA A 358 3.25 -15.66 -4.46
N THR A 359 4.58 -15.80 -4.44
CA THR A 359 5.38 -16.00 -3.22
C THR A 359 5.94 -14.67 -2.73
N LEU A 360 6.34 -14.62 -1.46
CA LEU A 360 6.96 -13.44 -0.85
C LEU A 360 8.26 -13.06 -1.58
N GLU A 361 9.05 -14.07 -1.98
CA GLU A 361 10.26 -13.85 -2.78
C GLU A 361 9.96 -13.18 -4.12
N GLN A 362 8.95 -13.68 -4.86
CA GLN A 362 8.56 -13.10 -6.14
C GLN A 362 8.12 -11.65 -5.98
N PHE A 363 7.27 -11.38 -4.99
CA PHE A 363 6.75 -10.05 -4.70
C PHE A 363 7.87 -9.05 -4.38
N THR A 364 8.75 -9.41 -3.44
CA THR A 364 9.90 -8.55 -3.06
C THR A 364 10.84 -8.27 -4.23
N LYS A 365 11.13 -9.31 -5.05
CA LYS A 365 12.03 -9.15 -6.21
C LYS A 365 11.42 -8.28 -7.31
N ILE A 366 10.12 -8.37 -7.52
CA ILE A 366 9.41 -7.45 -8.46
C ILE A 366 9.54 -6.02 -7.96
N GLU A 367 9.19 -5.76 -6.70
CA GLU A 367 9.28 -4.42 -6.14
C GLU A 367 10.69 -3.84 -6.25
N ALA A 368 11.71 -4.63 -5.96
CA ALA A 368 13.11 -4.19 -6.06
C ALA A 368 13.51 -3.78 -7.48
N VAL A 369 12.94 -4.40 -8.51
CA VAL A 369 13.18 -4.02 -9.91
C VAL A 369 12.36 -2.80 -10.29
N LEU A 370 11.09 -2.74 -9.93
CA LEU A 370 10.20 -1.61 -10.26
C LEU A 370 10.67 -0.30 -9.63
N GLY A 371 11.22 -0.36 -8.40
CA GLY A 371 11.81 0.82 -7.74
C GLY A 371 12.40 0.48 -6.38
N PRO A 372 13.44 1.17 -5.94
CA PRO A 372 14.08 0.94 -4.65
C PRO A 372 13.25 1.45 -3.45
N TYR A 373 12.16 2.16 -3.71
CA TYR A 373 11.23 2.72 -2.74
C TYR A 373 9.81 2.77 -3.34
N GLY A 374 8.84 3.01 -2.48
CA GLY A 374 7.43 3.07 -2.87
C GLY A 374 6.73 1.71 -2.98
N GLY A 375 7.45 0.58 -2.88
CA GLY A 375 6.87 -0.75 -2.78
C GLY A 375 6.38 -1.07 -1.37
N GLN A 376 5.49 -2.07 -1.23
CA GLN A 376 4.90 -2.45 0.06
C GLN A 376 5.96 -2.91 1.07
N ILE A 377 6.91 -3.75 0.63
CA ILE A 377 7.98 -4.27 1.50
C ILE A 377 8.91 -3.15 1.97
N THR A 378 9.32 -2.28 1.04
CA THR A 378 10.15 -1.12 1.37
C THR A 378 9.42 -0.12 2.25
N SER A 379 8.10 0.04 2.05
CA SER A 379 7.25 0.89 2.87
C SER A 379 7.23 0.44 4.34
N PHE A 380 7.14 -0.87 4.60
CA PHE A 380 7.27 -1.39 5.96
C PHE A 380 8.60 -1.03 6.61
N ASP A 381 9.71 -1.12 5.88
CA ASP A 381 11.01 -0.68 6.41
C ASP A 381 10.99 0.82 6.74
N TRP A 382 10.40 1.66 5.89
CA TRP A 382 10.27 3.10 6.15
C TRP A 382 9.39 3.42 7.36
N VAL A 383 8.34 2.66 7.58
CA VAL A 383 7.44 2.86 8.74
C VAL A 383 8.05 2.31 10.03
N PHE A 384 8.53 1.06 10.01
CA PHE A 384 8.79 0.30 11.23
C PHE A 384 10.27 0.17 11.60
N SER A 385 11.22 0.35 10.67
CA SER A 385 12.62 0.04 10.93
C SER A 385 13.38 1.17 11.63
N PRO A 386 14.44 0.83 12.40
CA PRO A 386 15.37 1.81 12.89
C PRO A 386 16.16 2.41 11.72
N ARG A 387 16.66 3.63 11.92
CA ARG A 387 17.48 4.33 10.92
C ARG A 387 18.90 3.81 10.93
N SER A 388 19.44 3.55 9.73
CA SER A 388 20.85 3.18 9.55
C SER A 388 21.78 4.40 9.68
N LYS A 389 23.09 4.17 9.67
CA LYS A 389 24.09 5.24 9.69
C LYS A 389 24.08 6.12 8.42
N SER A 390 23.60 5.60 7.31
CA SER A 390 23.44 6.35 6.06
C SER A 390 22.20 7.26 6.05
N GLY A 391 21.31 7.11 7.03
CA GLY A 391 20.06 7.85 7.11
C GLY A 391 18.84 7.12 6.53
N ALA A 392 19.04 6.06 5.76
CA ALA A 392 17.97 5.20 5.26
C ALA A 392 17.48 4.23 6.35
N PRO A 393 16.26 3.69 6.26
CA PRO A 393 15.82 2.61 7.14
C PRO A 393 16.71 1.36 6.99
N MET A 394 16.83 0.59 8.04
CA MET A 394 17.46 -0.73 7.98
C MET A 394 16.43 -1.73 7.46
N GLN A 395 16.86 -2.62 6.56
CA GLN A 395 15.97 -3.66 6.04
C GLN A 395 15.64 -4.70 7.11
N MET A 396 14.37 -5.06 7.22
CA MET A 396 13.87 -6.09 8.13
C MET A 396 14.43 -7.48 7.76
N PHE A 397 14.64 -7.71 6.48
CA PHE A 397 15.29 -8.92 5.96
C PHE A 397 16.14 -8.59 4.73
N ASP A 398 17.10 -9.45 4.42
CA ASP A 398 17.90 -9.36 3.20
C ASP A 398 17.02 -9.68 1.97
N HIS A 399 16.80 -8.71 1.09
CA HIS A 399 15.91 -8.86 -0.08
C HIS A 399 16.45 -9.85 -1.14
N VAL A 400 17.71 -10.31 -1.04
CA VAL A 400 18.27 -11.34 -1.92
C VAL A 400 17.98 -12.72 -1.38
N THR A 401 18.20 -12.93 -0.06
CA THR A 401 18.18 -14.26 0.58
C THR A 401 16.92 -14.53 1.38
N GLY A 402 16.14 -13.49 1.75
CA GLY A 402 14.99 -13.59 2.64
C GLY A 402 15.37 -13.77 4.12
N GLU A 403 16.65 -13.73 4.48
CA GLU A 403 17.11 -13.90 5.85
C GLU A 403 16.73 -12.70 6.71
N VAL A 404 16.05 -12.95 7.81
CA VAL A 404 15.55 -11.93 8.73
C VAL A 404 16.68 -11.31 9.53
N ASN A 405 16.66 -9.98 9.67
CA ASN A 405 17.59 -9.25 10.52
C ASN A 405 17.06 -9.18 11.96
N PRO A 406 17.63 -9.97 12.89
CA PRO A 406 17.08 -10.06 14.24
C PRO A 406 17.16 -8.76 15.04
N THR A 407 18.12 -7.87 14.69
CA THR A 407 18.22 -6.55 15.35
C THR A 407 17.08 -5.62 14.94
N VAL A 408 16.71 -5.64 13.66
CA VAL A 408 15.61 -4.84 13.15
C VAL A 408 14.29 -5.37 13.67
N VAL A 409 14.11 -6.68 13.65
CA VAL A 409 12.88 -7.33 14.13
C VAL A 409 12.68 -7.11 15.64
N ALA A 410 13.74 -7.10 16.44
CA ALA A 410 13.63 -6.74 17.85
C ALA A 410 13.14 -5.28 18.05
N TYR A 411 13.57 -4.37 17.18
CA TYR A 411 13.07 -2.98 17.19
C TYR A 411 11.58 -2.93 16.77
N TRP A 412 11.17 -3.67 15.73
CA TRP A 412 9.78 -3.77 15.31
C TRP A 412 8.89 -4.31 16.41
N HIS A 413 9.34 -5.38 17.11
CA HIS A 413 8.66 -5.96 18.25
C HIS A 413 8.37 -4.92 19.33
N ASP A 414 9.38 -4.16 19.73
CA ASP A 414 9.28 -3.25 20.85
C ASP A 414 8.46 -1.97 20.55
N HIS A 415 8.27 -1.63 19.26
CA HIS A 415 7.68 -0.36 18.84
C HIS A 415 6.41 -0.51 17.99
N TYR A 416 6.22 -1.61 17.26
CA TYR A 416 5.16 -1.72 16.24
C TYR A 416 4.39 -3.05 16.25
N ASP A 417 4.83 -4.09 16.97
CA ASP A 417 4.03 -5.29 17.17
C ASP A 417 2.85 -4.97 18.11
N LEU A 418 1.67 -4.77 17.51
CA LEU A 418 0.51 -4.31 18.27
C LEU A 418 0.07 -5.32 19.33
N ALA A 419 0.22 -6.60 19.09
CA ALA A 419 -0.09 -7.64 20.07
C ALA A 419 0.84 -7.56 21.28
N HIS A 420 2.14 -7.32 21.07
CA HIS A 420 3.10 -7.08 22.13
C HIS A 420 2.82 -5.78 22.86
N LEU A 421 2.59 -4.67 22.15
CA LEU A 421 2.34 -3.36 22.75
C LEU A 421 1.10 -3.36 23.64
N VAL A 422 0.00 -3.97 23.18
CA VAL A 422 -1.21 -4.10 24.01
C VAL A 422 -0.94 -4.95 25.24
N GLU A 423 -0.25 -6.09 25.12
CA GLU A 423 0.08 -6.95 26.26
C GLU A 423 0.94 -6.21 27.29
N LYS A 424 1.99 -5.52 26.84
CA LYS A 424 2.92 -4.75 27.66
C LYS A 424 2.24 -3.61 28.42
N GLU A 425 1.32 -2.89 27.74
CA GLU A 425 0.68 -1.70 28.26
C GLU A 425 -0.73 -1.99 28.85
N TRP A 426 -1.14 -3.26 28.87
CA TRP A 426 -2.46 -3.67 29.30
C TRP A 426 -2.85 -3.17 30.69
N PRO A 427 -1.96 -3.21 31.73
CA PRO A 427 -2.32 -2.74 33.06
C PRO A 427 -2.79 -1.27 33.09
N GLU A 428 -2.27 -0.45 32.17
CA GLU A 428 -2.55 0.98 32.10
C GLU A 428 -3.70 1.30 31.13
N LYS A 429 -3.82 0.53 30.03
CA LYS A 429 -4.74 0.81 28.92
C LYS A 429 -6.02 -0.03 28.92
N ALA A 430 -6.10 -1.10 29.70
CA ALA A 430 -7.26 -2.02 29.71
C ALA A 430 -8.62 -1.31 29.83
N ALA A 431 -8.72 -0.33 30.73
CA ALA A 431 -9.97 0.41 30.94
C ALA A 431 -10.33 1.31 29.75
N LEU A 432 -9.33 1.86 29.07
CA LEU A 432 -9.51 2.73 27.91
C LEU A 432 -9.87 1.93 26.65
N LEU A 433 -9.23 0.76 26.46
CA LEU A 433 -9.44 -0.09 25.27
C LEU A 433 -10.68 -0.99 25.36
N LYS A 434 -11.35 -1.03 26.51
CA LYS A 434 -12.51 -1.89 26.73
C LYS A 434 -13.62 -1.62 25.72
N GLY A 435 -13.98 -2.64 24.89
CA GLY A 435 -15.03 -2.56 23.88
C GLY A 435 -14.71 -1.65 22.70
N ARG A 436 -13.43 -1.30 22.47
CA ARG A 436 -13.04 -0.32 21.44
C ARG A 436 -12.29 -0.92 20.25
N ILE A 437 -11.83 -2.15 20.38
CA ILE A 437 -11.12 -2.85 19.28
C ILE A 437 -12.12 -3.74 18.55
N HIS A 438 -12.41 -3.39 17.31
CA HIS A 438 -13.21 -4.19 16.39
C HIS A 438 -12.36 -4.48 15.15
N LEU A 439 -12.22 -5.78 14.81
CA LEU A 439 -11.44 -6.21 13.66
C LEU A 439 -12.29 -7.15 12.79
N PHE A 440 -12.30 -6.88 11.49
CA PHE A 440 -12.97 -7.68 10.48
C PHE A 440 -11.94 -8.20 9.47
N VAL A 441 -11.96 -9.49 9.19
CA VAL A 441 -11.06 -10.08 8.20
C VAL A 441 -11.75 -11.24 7.49
N GLY A 442 -11.46 -11.41 6.20
CA GLY A 442 -11.97 -12.54 5.43
C GLY A 442 -11.18 -13.82 5.71
N THR A 443 -11.86 -14.99 5.86
CA THR A 443 -11.16 -16.26 6.05
C THR A 443 -10.40 -16.74 4.81
N ALA A 444 -10.58 -16.07 3.66
CA ALA A 444 -9.84 -16.28 2.43
C ALA A 444 -9.06 -15.01 2.04
N ASP A 445 -8.63 -14.21 3.04
CA ASP A 445 -7.90 -12.97 2.78
C ASP A 445 -6.74 -13.21 1.81
N THR A 446 -6.66 -12.38 0.76
CA THR A 446 -5.72 -12.57 -0.34
C THR A 446 -4.27 -12.59 0.13
N PHE A 447 -3.93 -11.78 1.15
CA PHE A 447 -2.58 -11.61 1.68
C PHE A 447 -2.32 -12.37 2.98
N TYR A 448 -3.20 -13.33 3.33
CA TYR A 448 -3.08 -14.16 4.54
C TYR A 448 -3.13 -13.37 5.87
N LEU A 449 -3.72 -12.19 5.87
CA LEU A 449 -3.80 -11.32 7.05
C LEU A 449 -4.70 -11.88 8.15
N ASP A 450 -5.57 -12.83 7.82
CA ASP A 450 -6.33 -13.60 8.79
C ASP A 450 -5.45 -14.34 9.82
N GLY A 451 -4.24 -14.77 9.43
CA GLY A 451 -3.31 -15.46 10.33
C GLY A 451 -2.84 -14.58 11.49
N SER A 452 -2.38 -13.38 11.21
CA SER A 452 -1.98 -12.41 12.22
C SER A 452 -3.17 -11.96 13.09
N ALA A 453 -4.35 -11.76 12.50
CA ALA A 453 -5.56 -11.41 13.22
C ALA A 453 -5.96 -12.49 14.25
N HIS A 454 -5.84 -13.77 13.91
CA HIS A 454 -6.07 -14.87 14.86
C HIS A 454 -5.10 -14.87 16.04
N LEU A 455 -3.82 -14.53 15.81
CA LEU A 455 -2.85 -14.45 16.89
C LEU A 455 -3.15 -13.27 17.83
N PHE A 456 -3.50 -12.12 17.25
CA PHE A 456 -3.88 -10.94 18.02
C PHE A 456 -5.14 -11.17 18.86
N ASP A 457 -6.20 -11.76 18.28
CA ASP A 457 -7.40 -12.20 18.99
C ASP A 457 -7.06 -13.11 20.17
N ALA A 458 -6.26 -14.14 19.94
CA ALA A 458 -5.85 -15.07 20.99
C ALA A 458 -5.07 -14.39 22.13
N ARG A 459 -4.25 -13.37 21.84
CA ARG A 459 -3.56 -12.58 22.88
C ARG A 459 -4.52 -11.73 23.67
N LEU A 460 -5.40 -11.00 23.01
CA LEU A 460 -6.41 -10.17 23.66
C LEU A 460 -7.35 -11.00 24.54
N ALA A 461 -7.75 -12.19 24.06
CA ALA A 461 -8.56 -13.13 24.85
C ALA A 461 -7.83 -13.59 26.13
N LYS A 462 -6.52 -13.87 26.09
CA LYS A 462 -5.72 -14.21 27.27
C LYS A 462 -5.65 -13.07 28.30
N LEU A 463 -5.69 -11.82 27.83
CA LEU A 463 -5.72 -10.63 28.69
C LEU A 463 -7.12 -10.36 29.28
N GLY A 464 -8.14 -11.11 28.84
CA GLY A 464 -9.53 -10.85 29.19
C GLY A 464 -10.07 -9.57 28.57
N ALA A 465 -9.52 -9.14 27.43
CA ALA A 465 -9.96 -7.94 26.75
C ALA A 465 -11.38 -8.08 26.19
N ASP A 466 -12.14 -7.02 26.30
CA ASP A 466 -13.42 -6.84 25.62
C ASP A 466 -13.12 -6.28 24.21
N ALA A 467 -12.83 -7.18 23.26
CA ALA A 467 -12.51 -6.88 21.88
C ALA A 467 -13.31 -7.79 20.95
N HIS A 468 -13.59 -7.30 19.76
CA HIS A 468 -14.54 -7.97 18.83
C HIS A 468 -13.83 -8.31 17.51
N PHE A 469 -13.64 -9.61 17.26
CA PHE A 469 -13.06 -10.12 16.02
C PHE A 469 -14.14 -10.81 15.18
N THR A 470 -14.26 -10.41 13.93
CA THR A 470 -15.24 -10.95 12.98
C THR A 470 -14.51 -11.53 11.78
N TYR A 471 -14.54 -12.87 11.70
CA TYR A 471 -13.98 -13.63 10.58
C TYR A 471 -15.08 -13.90 9.57
N ILE A 472 -15.03 -13.23 8.39
CA ILE A 472 -16.10 -13.33 7.39
C ILE A 472 -15.82 -14.51 6.45
N PRO A 473 -16.65 -15.57 6.46
CA PRO A 473 -16.36 -16.78 5.72
C PRO A 473 -16.23 -16.55 4.21
N GLY A 474 -15.13 -17.06 3.63
CA GLY A 474 -14.87 -17.06 2.19
C GLY A 474 -14.57 -15.71 1.57
N ARG A 475 -14.59 -14.61 2.32
CA ARG A 475 -14.22 -13.30 1.80
C ARG A 475 -12.70 -13.18 1.63
N SER A 476 -12.31 -12.56 0.52
CA SER A 476 -10.94 -12.16 0.21
C SER A 476 -10.66 -10.75 0.74
N HIS A 477 -9.44 -10.28 0.53
CA HIS A 477 -9.04 -8.91 0.86
C HIS A 477 -9.87 -7.86 0.10
N PHE A 478 -10.16 -8.11 -1.18
CA PHE A 478 -10.79 -7.14 -2.08
C PHE A 478 -12.30 -7.14 -2.06
N ASP A 479 -12.95 -8.18 -1.56
CA ASP A 479 -14.41 -8.28 -1.49
C ASP A 479 -14.95 -8.31 -0.06
N LEU A 480 -14.13 -8.00 0.93
CA LEU A 480 -14.45 -8.01 2.35
C LEU A 480 -15.73 -7.23 2.68
N TYR A 481 -15.90 -6.06 2.06
CA TYR A 481 -17.03 -5.18 2.33
C TYR A 481 -18.38 -5.66 1.74
N GLY A 482 -18.37 -6.76 1.01
CA GLY A 482 -19.56 -7.29 0.38
C GLY A 482 -20.54 -7.97 1.37
N VAL A 483 -21.80 -7.52 1.37
CA VAL A 483 -22.91 -8.14 2.13
C VAL A 483 -24.05 -8.47 1.16
N GLY A 484 -24.31 -9.76 0.93
CA GLY A 484 -25.23 -10.18 -0.12
C GLY A 484 -24.81 -9.67 -1.50
N ASN A 485 -25.66 -8.90 -2.17
CA ASN A 485 -25.39 -8.27 -3.46
C ASN A 485 -24.79 -6.85 -3.35
N ASP A 486 -24.70 -6.31 -2.15
CA ASP A 486 -24.12 -4.98 -1.90
C ASP A 486 -22.61 -5.11 -1.64
N ARG A 487 -21.81 -4.56 -2.55
CA ARG A 487 -20.34 -4.64 -2.46
C ARG A 487 -19.72 -3.79 -1.34
N SER A 488 -20.52 -2.93 -0.71
CA SER A 488 -20.08 -1.99 0.34
C SER A 488 -20.92 -2.07 1.61
N GLY A 489 -21.74 -3.13 1.76
CA GLY A 489 -22.71 -3.26 2.86
C GLY A 489 -22.07 -3.32 4.25
N LEU A 490 -20.81 -3.78 4.37
CA LEU A 490 -20.09 -3.78 5.64
C LEU A 490 -19.81 -2.35 6.14
N PHE A 491 -19.63 -1.37 5.25
CA PHE A 491 -19.51 0.03 5.67
C PHE A 491 -20.75 0.53 6.41
N ASP A 492 -21.96 0.13 5.97
CA ASP A 492 -23.21 0.50 6.65
C ASP A 492 -23.29 -0.10 8.05
N GLN A 493 -22.89 -1.37 8.19
CA GLN A 493 -22.85 -2.06 9.48
C GLN A 493 -21.85 -1.35 10.43
N ILE A 494 -20.63 -1.14 9.99
CA ILE A 494 -19.59 -0.46 10.77
C ILE A 494 -20.04 0.95 11.18
N ALA A 495 -20.59 1.73 10.26
CA ALA A 495 -21.10 3.07 10.56
C ALA A 495 -22.25 3.04 11.59
N ALA A 496 -23.14 2.04 11.51
CA ALA A 496 -24.22 1.88 12.48
C ALA A 496 -23.71 1.52 13.89
N GLU A 497 -22.70 0.67 13.99
CA GLU A 497 -22.05 0.31 15.25
C GLU A 497 -21.37 1.54 15.90
N MET A 498 -20.57 2.30 15.14
CA MET A 498 -19.96 3.55 15.60
C MET A 498 -21.00 4.56 16.06
N TYR A 499 -22.06 4.73 15.28
CA TYR A 499 -23.15 5.63 15.63
C TYR A 499 -23.85 5.23 16.93
N ALA A 500 -24.06 3.94 17.15
CA ALA A 500 -24.66 3.44 18.39
C ALA A 500 -23.80 3.73 19.63
N VAL A 501 -22.45 3.72 19.49
CA VAL A 501 -21.53 4.15 20.57
C VAL A 501 -21.66 5.64 20.82
N ALA A 502 -21.72 6.48 19.78
CA ALA A 502 -21.83 7.94 19.91
C ALA A 502 -23.21 8.41 20.39
N ARG A 503 -24.25 7.69 20.03
CA ARG A 503 -25.68 8.03 20.25
C ARG A 503 -26.46 6.82 20.80
N PRO A 504 -26.18 6.38 22.04
CA PRO A 504 -26.85 5.21 22.60
C PRO A 504 -28.38 5.39 22.62
N GLY A 505 -29.10 4.39 22.08
CA GLY A 505 -30.55 4.38 22.04
C GLY A 505 -31.21 5.34 21.03
N VAL A 506 -30.44 6.06 20.23
CA VAL A 506 -30.96 6.97 19.20
C VAL A 506 -31.07 6.24 17.87
N SER A 507 -32.28 6.13 17.31
CA SER A 507 -32.49 5.66 15.95
C SER A 507 -32.25 6.77 14.95
N TRP A 508 -31.46 6.50 13.90
CA TRP A 508 -31.25 7.39 12.76
C TRP A 508 -32.08 7.02 11.55
N LYS A 509 -32.65 5.81 11.53
CA LYS A 509 -33.61 5.39 10.50
C LYS A 509 -34.97 5.99 10.84
N LYS A 510 -35.53 6.73 9.88
CA LYS A 510 -36.89 7.26 9.95
C LYS A 510 -37.91 6.21 9.61
#